data_c9c229eab0940d10b118a31e33f1c685
#
_entry.id   c9c229eab0940d10b118a31e33f1c685
#
_cell.length_a   1.000
_cell.length_b   1.000
_cell.length_c   1.000
_cell.angle_alpha   90.00
_cell.angle_beta   90.00
_cell.angle_gamma   90.00
#
_symmetry.space_group_name_H-M   'P 1'
#
loop_
_entity.id
_entity.type
_entity.pdbx_description
1 polymer ?
#
loop_
_entity_poly.entity_id
_entity_poly.type
_entity_poly.pdbx_seq_one_letter_code
_entity_poly.pdbx_strand_id
1 'polypeptide(L)'
;MKRFLLSAIALIFALSAVEAKPKQMKPWSEGTLDIHHISTGRGPAFFYILPDGTRLLVDAGDLGDASRWKHKEIMPAVPSADKRPAEWIARYIEHFSKPLNKELYLDYAMITHFDTDHYGRLDHLALSMEGKPYKLTGMTHLANLVPIRTMIDRGYPNYDYPSPTAFRKRNGKLFLNYEMLIREREAQGLKNEQFAVGSDKQLVLNTSPTDYPTFRIQNIAGNGKLWTGKGNGVRSIIVDGAPEGATVDENSSSCVFRLEYGDFAYYMGGDIRGTYSKKKNNYWTDIQTPVSKVIGTVDVAVADHHGYRDSMNDNLLKALNANAIVLPVWDLYHPHPNAMKRIIKNGVTEVFPAGMTEENLAKLTEAGLADPIRPAGHIVVRVYNGGKKYQIFVLNDRSLDYEIIYKSKVFKARGNKK
;
A
#
# COMPACT_ATOMS: atom_id res chain seq x y z
N MET A 1 -24.89 -62.62 54.57
CA MET A 1 -25.16 -61.52 53.67
C MET A 1 -23.86 -60.72 53.51
N LYS A 2 -23.09 -60.99 52.47
CA LYS A 2 -21.83 -60.24 52.14
C LYS A 2 -22.13 -59.26 51.08
N ARG A 3 -21.93 -57.93 51.35
CA ARG A 3 -22.03 -56.82 50.38
C ARG A 3 -20.68 -56.71 49.71
N PHE A 4 -20.66 -56.91 48.41
CA PHE A 4 -19.52 -56.52 47.53
C PHE A 4 -19.64 -55.02 47.13
N LEU A 5 -18.63 -54.22 47.50
CA LEU A 5 -18.42 -52.90 46.98
C LEU A 5 -17.63 -53.04 45.69
N LEU A 6 -18.23 -52.65 44.56
CA LEU A 6 -17.50 -52.42 43.31
C LEU A 6 -17.02 -50.95 43.30
N SER A 7 -15.70 -50.73 43.34
CA SER A 7 -15.07 -49.46 43.12
C SER A 7 -14.82 -49.29 41.60
N ALA A 8 -15.54 -48.39 40.95
CA ALA A 8 -15.30 -47.98 39.57
C ALA A 8 -14.19 -46.95 39.57
N ILE A 9 -13.01 -47.28 39.02
CA ILE A 9 -11.93 -46.33 38.74
C ILE A 9 -12.22 -45.71 37.37
N ALA A 10 -12.65 -44.44 37.39
CA ALA A 10 -12.79 -43.64 36.14
C ALA A 10 -11.39 -43.15 35.74
N LEU A 11 -10.85 -43.72 34.67
CA LEU A 11 -9.62 -43.26 34.05
C LEU A 11 -9.94 -42.03 33.18
N ILE A 12 -9.65 -40.83 33.66
CA ILE A 12 -9.76 -39.57 32.88
C ILE A 12 -8.53 -39.51 31.98
N PHE A 13 -8.68 -39.85 30.70
CA PHE A 13 -7.72 -39.51 29.66
C PHE A 13 -7.82 -38.01 29.39
N ALA A 14 -6.92 -37.21 29.94
CA ALA A 14 -6.68 -35.85 29.50
C ALA A 14 -6.00 -35.93 28.13
N LEU A 15 -6.79 -35.86 27.06
CA LEU A 15 -6.26 -35.54 25.73
C LEU A 15 -5.74 -34.10 25.79
N SER A 16 -4.44 -33.93 26.00
CA SER A 16 -3.76 -32.69 25.68
C SER A 16 -3.82 -32.51 24.15
N ALA A 17 -4.73 -31.69 23.67
CA ALA A 17 -4.71 -31.22 22.32
C ALA A 17 -3.36 -30.49 22.15
N VAL A 18 -2.42 -31.11 21.44
CA VAL A 18 -1.22 -30.40 20.96
C VAL A 18 -1.72 -29.42 19.92
N GLU A 19 -1.91 -28.15 20.32
CA GLU A 19 -2.19 -27.10 19.36
C GLU A 19 -1.04 -27.06 18.35
N ALA A 20 -1.36 -27.36 17.10
CA ALA A 20 -0.38 -27.26 16.01
C ALA A 20 0.16 -25.82 15.97
N LYS A 21 1.48 -25.65 16.04
CA LYS A 21 2.10 -24.31 15.94
C LYS A 21 1.53 -23.55 14.75
N PRO A 22 1.14 -22.28 14.94
CA PRO A 22 0.63 -21.46 13.85
C PRO A 22 1.58 -21.48 12.67
N LYS A 23 1.04 -21.63 11.46
CA LYS A 23 1.85 -21.74 10.26
C LYS A 23 2.35 -20.36 9.84
N GLN A 24 3.65 -20.14 9.95
CA GLN A 24 4.30 -18.88 9.51
C GLN A 24 4.80 -18.96 8.07
N MET A 25 4.97 -17.80 7.44
CA MET A 25 5.66 -17.73 6.17
C MET A 25 7.12 -18.16 6.33
N LYS A 26 7.65 -18.82 5.30
CA LYS A 26 9.11 -19.03 5.22
C LYS A 26 9.80 -17.66 5.23
N PRO A 27 10.96 -17.53 5.90
CA PRO A 27 11.75 -16.31 5.83
C PRO A 27 12.02 -15.89 4.37
N TRP A 28 12.19 -14.60 4.16
CA TRP A 28 12.68 -14.10 2.87
C TRP A 28 14.06 -14.71 2.57
N SER A 29 14.31 -14.97 1.31
CA SER A 29 15.63 -15.41 0.83
C SER A 29 16.00 -14.63 -0.43
N GLU A 30 17.27 -14.50 -0.67
CA GLU A 30 17.82 -13.82 -1.84
C GLU A 30 17.20 -14.34 -3.15
N GLY A 31 16.92 -13.44 -4.09
CA GLY A 31 16.20 -13.73 -5.32
C GLY A 31 14.67 -13.79 -5.17
N THR A 32 14.14 -13.62 -3.96
CA THR A 32 12.69 -13.51 -3.70
C THR A 32 12.29 -12.04 -3.64
N LEU A 33 11.19 -11.68 -4.28
CA LEU A 33 10.55 -10.39 -4.10
C LEU A 33 9.34 -10.56 -3.17
N ASP A 34 9.31 -9.85 -2.05
CA ASP A 34 8.14 -9.77 -1.17
C ASP A 34 7.53 -8.37 -1.22
N ILE A 35 6.22 -8.31 -1.44
CA ILE A 35 5.42 -7.09 -1.42
C ILE A 35 4.38 -7.24 -0.32
N HIS A 36 4.55 -6.50 0.77
CA HIS A 36 3.68 -6.52 1.93
C HIS A 36 2.74 -5.31 1.93
N HIS A 37 1.44 -5.56 2.09
CA HIS A 37 0.42 -4.56 2.30
C HIS A 37 -0.01 -4.65 3.76
N ILE A 38 0.45 -3.69 4.56
CA ILE A 38 0.32 -3.74 6.02
C ILE A 38 -1.04 -3.18 6.43
N SER A 39 -1.85 -3.99 7.10
CA SER A 39 -3.10 -3.57 7.72
C SER A 39 -2.81 -2.94 9.08
N THR A 40 -3.14 -1.67 9.27
CA THR A 40 -3.11 -0.98 10.57
C THR A 40 -4.50 -0.48 10.97
N GLY A 41 -5.46 -0.54 10.04
CA GLY A 41 -6.78 0.08 10.20
C GLY A 41 -6.75 1.61 10.20
N ARG A 42 -5.61 2.24 9.85
CA ARG A 42 -5.39 3.69 9.95
C ARG A 42 -4.81 4.33 8.71
N GLY A 43 -4.88 3.66 7.59
CA GLY A 43 -4.33 4.08 6.31
C GLY A 43 -3.34 3.07 5.74
N PRO A 44 -2.96 3.20 4.46
CA PRO A 44 -2.07 2.27 3.80
C PRO A 44 -0.62 2.39 4.27
N ALA A 45 0.08 1.26 4.20
CA ALA A 45 1.52 1.15 4.28
C ALA A 45 1.96 -0.08 3.46
N PHE A 46 2.89 0.09 2.54
CA PHE A 46 3.35 -0.97 1.66
C PHE A 46 4.85 -1.14 1.82
N PHE A 47 5.26 -2.31 2.26
CA PHE A 47 6.67 -2.62 2.49
C PHE A 47 7.16 -3.66 1.47
N TYR A 48 8.28 -3.38 0.84
CA TYR A 48 8.87 -4.22 -0.19
C TYR A 48 10.25 -4.68 0.27
N ILE A 49 10.52 -5.97 0.12
CA ILE A 49 11.87 -6.54 0.17
C ILE A 49 12.18 -7.02 -1.24
N LEU A 50 13.05 -6.28 -1.92
CA LEU A 50 13.42 -6.51 -3.30
C LEU A 50 14.36 -7.72 -3.42
N PRO A 51 14.59 -8.26 -4.63
CA PRO A 51 15.34 -9.52 -4.81
C PRO A 51 16.74 -9.56 -4.21
N ASP A 52 17.39 -8.42 -4.04
CA ASP A 52 18.72 -8.26 -3.43
C ASP A 52 18.70 -7.85 -1.95
N GLY A 53 17.49 -7.79 -1.36
CA GLY A 53 17.28 -7.33 0.01
C GLY A 53 17.20 -5.80 0.19
N THR A 54 17.17 -5.01 -0.89
CA THR A 54 16.83 -3.58 -0.84
C THR A 54 15.42 -3.40 -0.29
N ARG A 55 15.23 -2.43 0.61
CA ARG A 55 13.98 -2.19 1.34
C ARG A 55 13.34 -0.87 0.93
N LEU A 56 12.10 -0.94 0.47
CA LEU A 56 11.27 0.22 0.12
C LEU A 56 10.01 0.23 0.97
N LEU A 57 9.65 1.37 1.53
CA LEU A 57 8.32 1.62 2.09
C LEU A 57 7.59 2.67 1.26
N VAL A 58 6.32 2.42 0.99
CA VAL A 58 5.41 3.39 0.35
C VAL A 58 4.27 3.67 1.30
N ASP A 59 4.12 4.93 1.66
CA ASP A 59 3.17 5.46 2.63
C ASP A 59 3.32 4.91 4.06
N ALA A 60 2.85 5.68 5.02
CA ALA A 60 2.74 5.33 6.43
C ALA A 60 1.54 6.08 7.00
N GLY A 61 0.35 5.60 6.68
CA GLY A 61 -0.90 6.25 7.03
C GLY A 61 -1.15 6.32 8.54
N ASP A 62 -1.68 7.45 8.99
CA ASP A 62 -2.13 7.65 10.35
C ASP A 62 -3.27 8.67 10.38
N LEU A 63 -4.50 8.17 10.45
CA LEU A 63 -5.72 8.98 10.48
C LEU A 63 -5.87 9.83 11.76
N GLY A 64 -4.99 9.66 12.74
CA GLY A 64 -5.07 10.34 14.03
C GLY A 64 -6.27 9.90 14.85
N ASP A 65 -6.98 10.87 15.43
CA ASP A 65 -8.16 10.63 16.25
C ASP A 65 -9.34 10.14 15.41
N ALA A 66 -9.65 8.86 15.53
CA ALA A 66 -10.75 8.22 14.83
C ALA A 66 -12.13 8.82 15.18
N SER A 67 -12.32 9.37 16.40
CA SER A 67 -13.58 9.99 16.83
C SER A 67 -13.96 11.23 16.02
N ARG A 68 -13.02 11.87 15.36
CA ARG A 68 -13.25 13.04 14.50
C ARG A 68 -13.88 12.72 13.15
N TRP A 69 -13.93 11.44 12.79
CA TRP A 69 -14.51 10.96 11.54
C TRP A 69 -15.99 10.58 11.71
N LYS A 70 -16.77 11.41 12.41
CA LYS A 70 -18.14 11.16 12.90
C LYS A 70 -19.15 10.58 11.91
N HIS A 71 -18.86 10.61 10.61
CA HIS A 71 -19.74 10.09 9.56
C HIS A 71 -19.15 8.90 8.81
N LYS A 72 -18.01 8.35 9.29
CA LYS A 72 -17.33 7.23 8.68
C LYS A 72 -17.05 6.19 9.74
N GLU A 73 -17.47 4.97 9.50
CA GLU A 73 -17.02 3.84 10.30
C GLU A 73 -15.61 3.48 9.87
N ILE A 74 -14.66 3.82 10.72
CA ILE A 74 -13.25 3.52 10.54
C ILE A 74 -12.98 2.16 11.15
N MET A 75 -12.17 1.36 10.50
CA MET A 75 -11.68 0.11 11.05
C MET A 75 -11.09 0.31 12.45
N PRO A 76 -11.22 -0.66 13.35
CA PRO A 76 -10.42 -0.66 14.58
C PRO A 76 -8.93 -0.66 14.23
N ALA A 77 -8.10 -0.05 15.10
CA ALA A 77 -6.66 -0.16 14.98
C ALA A 77 -6.24 -1.62 15.17
N VAL A 78 -5.34 -2.11 14.35
CA VAL A 78 -4.78 -3.45 14.43
C VAL A 78 -3.25 -3.41 14.54
N PRO A 79 -2.65 -4.33 15.31
CA PRO A 79 -3.26 -5.38 16.13
C PRO A 79 -4.05 -4.84 17.33
N SER A 80 -3.78 -3.61 17.79
CA SER A 80 -4.46 -2.96 18.90
C SER A 80 -4.32 -1.42 18.83
N ALA A 81 -5.00 -0.70 19.71
CA ALA A 81 -4.97 0.76 19.79
C ALA A 81 -3.94 1.31 20.81
N ASP A 82 -3.14 0.45 21.44
CA ASP A 82 -2.16 0.84 22.47
C ASP A 82 -0.90 1.51 21.89
N LYS A 83 -0.69 1.38 20.58
CA LYS A 83 0.39 2.03 19.83
C LYS A 83 -0.11 2.79 18.61
N ARG A 84 0.70 3.75 18.16
CA ARG A 84 0.42 4.47 16.92
C ARG A 84 0.72 3.59 15.70
N PRO A 85 0.06 3.83 14.55
CA PRO A 85 0.28 3.04 13.34
C PRO A 85 1.75 2.90 12.94
N ALA A 86 2.54 3.97 13.04
CA ALA A 86 3.96 3.94 12.71
C ALA A 86 4.77 2.96 13.57
N GLU A 87 4.41 2.75 14.85
CA GLU A 87 5.07 1.79 15.74
C GLU A 87 4.76 0.35 15.30
N TRP A 88 3.52 0.07 14.86
CA TRP A 88 3.13 -1.22 14.31
C TRP A 88 3.81 -1.49 12.97
N ILE A 89 3.89 -0.48 12.10
CA ILE A 89 4.60 -0.57 10.82
C ILE A 89 6.09 -0.85 11.06
N ALA A 90 6.74 -0.12 11.97
CA ALA A 90 8.15 -0.33 12.31
C ALA A 90 8.42 -1.76 12.84
N ARG A 91 7.57 -2.25 13.74
CA ARG A 91 7.66 -3.62 14.26
C ARG A 91 7.47 -4.67 13.15
N TYR A 92 6.54 -4.44 12.23
CA TYR A 92 6.33 -5.31 11.07
C TYR A 92 7.56 -5.36 10.18
N ILE A 93 8.11 -4.19 9.84
CA ILE A 93 9.33 -4.06 9.03
C ILE A 93 10.51 -4.77 9.73
N GLU A 94 10.68 -4.57 11.04
CA GLU A 94 11.72 -5.24 11.82
C GLU A 94 11.56 -6.76 11.72
N HIS A 95 10.36 -7.30 11.95
CA HIS A 95 10.09 -8.73 11.91
C HIS A 95 10.48 -9.35 10.56
N PHE A 96 10.01 -8.78 9.44
CA PHE A 96 10.26 -9.32 8.11
C PHE A 96 11.65 -8.98 7.57
N SER A 97 12.37 -8.03 8.17
CA SER A 97 13.77 -7.73 7.83
C SER A 97 14.80 -8.62 8.53
N LYS A 98 14.44 -9.36 9.59
CA LYS A 98 15.36 -10.24 10.32
C LYS A 98 16.16 -11.21 9.43
N PRO A 99 15.56 -11.86 8.41
CA PRO A 99 16.29 -12.79 7.53
C PRO A 99 17.41 -12.14 6.71
N LEU A 100 17.40 -10.80 6.58
CA LEU A 100 18.45 -10.08 5.85
C LEU A 100 19.79 -10.04 6.61
N ASN A 101 19.80 -10.31 7.93
CA ASN A 101 20.99 -10.22 8.81
C ASN A 101 21.73 -8.89 8.67
N LYS A 102 21.00 -7.80 8.43
CA LYS A 102 21.51 -6.44 8.26
C LYS A 102 20.88 -5.52 9.30
N GLU A 103 21.57 -4.44 9.60
CA GLU A 103 21.00 -3.34 10.38
C GLU A 103 19.63 -2.92 9.84
N LEU A 104 18.73 -2.52 10.73
CA LEU A 104 17.39 -2.09 10.36
C LEU A 104 17.43 -0.67 9.79
N TYR A 105 17.14 -0.52 8.52
CA TYR A 105 16.92 0.75 7.81
C TYR A 105 16.04 0.53 6.58
N LEU A 106 15.53 1.60 6.01
CA LEU A 106 14.91 1.61 4.68
C LEU A 106 15.86 2.27 3.69
N ASP A 107 16.07 1.65 2.54
CA ASP A 107 16.80 2.25 1.42
C ASP A 107 16.01 3.42 0.85
N TYR A 108 14.68 3.20 0.74
CA TYR A 108 13.73 4.20 0.25
C TYR A 108 12.49 4.24 1.14
N ALA A 109 11.99 5.45 1.42
CA ALA A 109 10.62 5.67 1.85
C ALA A 109 9.97 6.67 0.90
N MET A 110 8.74 6.38 0.45
CA MET A 110 8.03 7.22 -0.49
C MET A 110 6.65 7.59 0.06
N ILE A 111 6.25 8.84 -0.12
CA ILE A 111 4.87 9.30 0.10
C ILE A 111 4.24 9.48 -1.26
N THR A 112 3.12 8.78 -1.52
CA THR A 112 2.42 8.87 -2.80
C THR A 112 1.80 10.25 -3.01
N HIS A 113 1.12 10.78 -1.98
CA HIS A 113 0.51 12.11 -1.96
C HIS A 113 0.23 12.56 -0.51
N PHE A 114 -0.20 13.81 -0.32
CA PHE A 114 -0.28 14.44 1.00
C PHE A 114 -1.69 14.41 1.60
N ASP A 115 -2.40 13.27 1.53
CA ASP A 115 -3.59 13.03 2.35
C ASP A 115 -3.22 12.27 3.64
N THR A 116 -3.94 12.52 4.70
CA THR A 116 -3.54 12.15 6.06
C THR A 116 -3.47 10.65 6.31
N ASP A 117 -4.27 9.90 5.59
CA ASP A 117 -4.25 8.44 5.61
C ASP A 117 -3.03 7.85 4.88
N HIS A 118 -2.22 8.65 4.18
CA HIS A 118 -0.98 8.23 3.51
C HIS A 118 0.30 8.69 4.22
N TYR A 119 0.32 9.87 4.86
CA TYR A 119 1.54 10.37 5.50
C TYR A 119 1.41 10.79 6.96
N GLY A 120 0.18 10.78 7.50
CA GLY A 120 -0.10 11.06 8.90
C GLY A 120 -0.83 12.38 9.14
N ARG A 121 -1.72 12.36 10.14
CA ARG A 121 -2.53 13.51 10.56
C ARG A 121 -1.92 14.23 11.76
N LEU A 122 -1.77 15.52 11.66
CA LEU A 122 -1.39 16.37 12.77
C LEU A 122 -2.64 16.76 13.59
N ASP A 123 -2.82 16.11 14.73
CA ASP A 123 -3.85 16.41 15.72
C ASP A 123 -3.30 16.27 17.16
N HIS A 124 -4.20 16.25 18.16
CA HIS A 124 -3.80 16.16 19.55
C HIS A 124 -3.16 14.82 19.96
N LEU A 125 -3.31 13.77 19.13
CA LEU A 125 -2.67 12.46 19.33
C LEU A 125 -1.25 12.40 18.74
N ALA A 126 -0.85 13.39 17.94
CA ALA A 126 0.51 13.46 17.41
C ALA A 126 1.51 13.71 18.55
N LEU A 127 2.48 12.81 18.69
CA LEU A 127 3.41 12.79 19.80
C LEU A 127 4.46 13.92 19.68
N SER A 128 4.93 14.43 20.83
CA SER A 128 6.10 15.31 20.88
C SER A 128 7.33 14.49 21.21
N MET A 129 8.47 14.84 20.63
CA MET A 129 9.77 14.29 20.99
C MET A 129 10.72 15.46 21.27
N GLU A 130 11.48 15.36 22.37
CA GLU A 130 12.47 16.37 22.71
C GLU A 130 13.51 16.52 21.59
N GLY A 131 13.89 17.76 21.30
CA GLY A 131 14.84 18.07 20.22
C GLY A 131 14.27 18.00 18.80
N LYS A 132 12.98 17.66 18.61
CA LYS A 132 12.36 17.66 17.27
C LYS A 132 11.46 18.88 17.06
N PRO A 133 11.60 19.60 15.93
CA PRO A 133 10.75 20.74 15.62
C PRO A 133 9.35 20.35 15.12
N TYR A 134 9.11 19.07 14.89
CA TYR A 134 7.84 18.52 14.36
C TYR A 134 7.23 17.51 15.33
N LYS A 135 5.96 17.24 15.11
CA LYS A 135 5.23 16.19 15.83
C LYS A 135 5.36 14.85 15.10
N LEU A 136 5.31 13.76 15.88
CA LEU A 136 5.40 12.39 15.37
C LEU A 136 4.01 11.87 15.01
N THR A 137 3.77 11.64 13.71
CA THR A 137 2.58 11.04 13.16
C THR A 137 2.88 10.44 11.78
N GLY A 138 2.33 9.30 11.45
CA GLY A 138 2.57 8.65 10.15
C GLY A 138 4.06 8.62 9.77
N MET A 139 4.41 9.17 8.61
CA MET A 139 5.78 9.16 8.09
C MET A 139 6.78 9.90 9.00
N THR A 140 6.37 11.00 9.65
CA THR A 140 7.29 11.71 10.57
C THR A 140 7.60 10.88 11.83
N HIS A 141 6.66 10.04 12.28
CA HIS A 141 6.89 9.12 13.38
C HIS A 141 7.76 7.94 12.92
N LEU A 142 7.44 7.35 11.77
CA LEU A 142 8.20 6.21 11.24
C LEU A 142 9.68 6.55 11.01
N ALA A 143 9.98 7.74 10.45
CA ALA A 143 11.34 8.20 10.21
C ALA A 143 12.19 8.34 11.49
N ASN A 144 11.55 8.41 12.67
CA ASN A 144 12.22 8.40 13.97
C ASN A 144 12.37 6.99 14.56
N LEU A 145 11.65 5.99 14.02
CA LEU A 145 11.73 4.60 14.49
C LEU A 145 12.63 3.74 13.60
N VAL A 146 12.66 4.02 12.31
CA VAL A 146 13.44 3.28 11.31
C VAL A 146 14.23 4.28 10.46
N PRO A 147 15.57 4.22 10.44
CA PRO A 147 16.41 5.09 9.61
C PRO A 147 16.05 4.96 8.14
N ILE A 148 15.92 6.08 7.43
CA ILE A 148 15.57 6.14 6.00
C ILE A 148 16.70 6.79 5.24
N ARG A 149 17.28 6.11 4.25
CA ARG A 149 18.37 6.64 3.42
C ARG A 149 17.87 7.70 2.44
N THR A 150 16.88 7.36 1.64
CA THR A 150 16.29 8.28 0.65
C THR A 150 14.80 8.44 0.90
N MET A 151 14.36 9.68 1.13
CA MET A 151 12.94 10.05 1.19
C MET A 151 12.49 10.55 -0.17
N ILE A 152 11.36 10.06 -0.65
CA ILE A 152 10.79 10.43 -1.95
C ILE A 152 9.37 10.94 -1.74
N ASP A 153 9.02 12.04 -2.38
CA ASP A 153 7.64 12.51 -2.46
C ASP A 153 7.34 13.15 -3.82
N ARG A 154 6.08 13.49 -4.04
CA ARG A 154 5.64 14.01 -5.32
C ARG A 154 6.13 15.43 -5.65
N GLY A 155 6.52 16.23 -4.67
CA GLY A 155 6.68 17.69 -4.84
C GLY A 155 8.02 18.29 -4.45
N TYR A 156 8.91 17.57 -3.78
CA TYR A 156 10.23 18.06 -3.35
C TYR A 156 11.04 18.66 -4.54
N PRO A 157 11.83 19.71 -4.35
CA PRO A 157 11.91 20.56 -3.16
C PRO A 157 10.91 21.72 -3.16
N ASN A 158 10.24 21.99 -4.28
CA ASN A 158 9.54 23.26 -4.49
C ASN A 158 8.07 23.22 -4.04
N TYR A 159 7.42 22.03 -4.07
CA TYR A 159 6.01 21.85 -3.74
C TYR A 159 5.10 22.85 -4.47
N ASP A 160 5.29 22.96 -5.79
CA ASP A 160 4.73 24.01 -6.66
C ASP A 160 3.54 23.55 -7.52
N TYR A 161 3.10 22.31 -7.41
CA TYR A 161 1.94 21.82 -8.16
C TYR A 161 0.68 21.71 -7.28
N PRO A 162 -0.47 22.22 -7.74
CA PRO A 162 -0.72 22.90 -9.03
C PRO A 162 -0.14 24.32 -9.09
N SER A 163 0.09 24.97 -7.98
CA SER A 163 0.89 26.16 -7.76
C SER A 163 1.32 26.22 -6.29
N PRO A 164 2.39 26.95 -5.92
CA PRO A 164 2.82 27.07 -4.53
C PRO A 164 1.69 27.53 -3.59
N THR A 165 0.91 28.54 -4.02
CA THR A 165 -0.21 29.05 -3.24
C THR A 165 -1.33 28.02 -3.07
N ALA A 166 -1.72 27.33 -4.16
CA ALA A 166 -2.76 26.32 -4.11
C ALA A 166 -2.32 25.12 -3.27
N PHE A 167 -1.08 24.66 -3.40
CA PHE A 167 -0.49 23.61 -2.60
C PHE A 167 -0.53 23.95 -1.10
N ARG A 168 -0.04 25.14 -0.72
CA ARG A 168 -0.03 25.59 0.70
C ARG A 168 -1.44 25.77 1.27
N LYS A 169 -2.38 26.28 0.47
CA LYS A 169 -3.78 26.42 0.86
C LYS A 169 -4.42 25.07 1.14
N ARG A 170 -4.12 24.04 0.33
CA ARG A 170 -4.68 22.68 0.47
C ARG A 170 -4.08 21.94 1.66
N ASN A 171 -2.76 21.94 1.79
CA ASN A 171 -2.03 21.07 2.72
C ASN A 171 -1.73 21.74 4.08
N GLY A 172 -1.63 23.07 4.12
CA GLY A 172 -1.60 23.88 5.32
C GLY A 172 -0.59 23.46 6.40
N LYS A 173 -1.02 23.45 7.65
CA LYS A 173 -0.19 23.12 8.82
C LYS A 173 0.28 21.65 8.84
N LEU A 174 -0.51 20.74 8.26
CA LEU A 174 -0.15 19.33 8.19
C LEU A 174 1.15 19.14 7.41
N PHE A 175 1.23 19.82 6.27
CA PHE A 175 2.42 19.76 5.42
C PHE A 175 3.63 20.43 6.08
N LEU A 176 3.45 21.54 6.82
CA LEU A 176 4.55 22.15 7.57
C LEU A 176 5.23 21.17 8.53
N ASN A 177 4.46 20.30 9.17
CA ASN A 177 5.00 19.27 10.05
C ASN A 177 5.94 18.32 9.32
N TYR A 178 5.54 17.88 8.13
CA TYR A 178 6.39 17.05 7.26
C TYR A 178 7.58 17.82 6.69
N GLU A 179 7.37 19.05 6.27
CA GLU A 179 8.45 19.92 5.76
C GLU A 179 9.57 20.14 6.79
N MET A 180 9.21 20.21 8.08
CA MET A 180 10.22 20.29 9.16
C MET A 180 11.08 19.03 9.26
N LEU A 181 10.48 17.84 9.05
CA LEU A 181 11.25 16.59 8.92
C LEU A 181 12.20 16.67 7.73
N ILE A 182 11.73 17.12 6.56
CA ILE A 182 12.57 17.24 5.36
C ILE A 182 13.76 18.17 5.59
N ARG A 183 13.54 19.32 6.21
CA ARG A 183 14.62 20.27 6.57
C ARG A 183 15.63 19.68 7.57
N GLU A 184 15.16 18.91 8.55
CA GLU A 184 16.06 18.21 9.47
C GLU A 184 16.91 17.18 8.73
N ARG A 185 16.31 16.41 7.82
CA ARG A 185 17.03 15.44 6.99
C ARG A 185 18.09 16.11 6.11
N GLU A 186 17.75 17.25 5.50
CA GLU A 186 18.70 18.07 4.72
C GLU A 186 19.89 18.54 5.59
N ALA A 187 19.61 19.03 6.80
CA ALA A 187 20.64 19.46 7.74
C ALA A 187 21.56 18.30 8.17
N GLN A 188 21.08 17.06 8.14
CA GLN A 188 21.85 15.85 8.41
C GLN A 188 22.55 15.29 7.16
N GLY A 189 22.42 15.93 5.99
CA GLY A 189 22.96 15.44 4.72
C GLY A 189 22.25 14.18 4.16
N LEU A 190 21.05 13.88 4.65
CA LEU A 190 20.23 12.76 4.16
C LEU A 190 19.51 13.13 2.86
N LYS A 191 19.34 12.14 2.01
CA LYS A 191 18.81 12.34 0.66
C LYS A 191 17.29 12.50 0.67
N ASN A 192 16.81 13.55 -0.01
CA ASN A 192 15.39 13.76 -0.33
C ASN A 192 15.26 13.99 -1.83
N GLU A 193 14.23 13.43 -2.47
CA GLU A 193 14.03 13.50 -3.91
C GLU A 193 12.56 13.71 -4.28
N GLN A 194 12.33 14.41 -5.39
CA GLN A 194 11.05 14.36 -6.06
C GLN A 194 10.88 13.03 -6.80
N PHE A 195 9.69 12.47 -6.77
CA PHE A 195 9.35 11.32 -7.61
C PHE A 195 9.53 11.66 -9.10
N ALA A 196 10.51 11.00 -9.72
CA ALA A 196 10.96 11.31 -11.08
C ALA A 196 10.11 10.55 -12.10
N VAL A 197 8.98 11.15 -12.52
CA VAL A 197 8.11 10.55 -13.56
C VAL A 197 8.90 10.28 -14.83
N GLY A 198 8.70 9.12 -15.45
CA GLY A 198 9.41 8.64 -16.62
C GLY A 198 10.71 7.89 -16.32
N SER A 199 11.24 7.99 -15.11
CA SER A 199 12.48 7.31 -14.71
C SER A 199 12.24 5.82 -14.37
N ASP A 200 13.20 4.99 -14.75
CA ASP A 200 13.36 3.62 -14.28
C ASP A 200 14.69 3.44 -13.51
N LYS A 201 15.32 4.56 -13.12
CA LYS A 201 16.63 4.61 -12.43
C LYS A 201 16.56 5.22 -11.03
N GLN A 202 15.38 5.56 -10.53
CA GLN A 202 15.23 6.17 -9.21
C GLN A 202 15.06 5.12 -8.11
N LEU A 203 14.16 4.18 -8.30
CA LEU A 203 13.90 3.08 -7.36
C LEU A 203 14.60 1.82 -7.89
N VAL A 204 15.81 1.56 -7.42
CA VAL A 204 16.68 0.51 -7.94
C VAL A 204 17.16 -0.42 -6.82
N LEU A 205 17.73 -1.53 -7.20
CA LEU A 205 18.43 -2.44 -6.29
C LEU A 205 19.73 -1.79 -5.80
N ASN A 206 19.99 -1.84 -4.51
CA ASN A 206 21.13 -1.15 -3.88
C ASN A 206 22.24 -2.09 -3.38
N THR A 207 21.96 -3.40 -3.30
CA THR A 207 22.92 -4.38 -2.78
C THR A 207 23.62 -5.13 -3.91
N SER A 208 22.86 -5.66 -4.87
CA SER A 208 23.38 -6.46 -5.99
C SER A 208 22.62 -6.15 -7.28
N PRO A 209 22.75 -4.92 -7.83
CA PRO A 209 21.91 -4.47 -8.95
C PRO A 209 22.15 -5.29 -10.25
N THR A 210 23.31 -5.91 -10.42
CA THR A 210 23.66 -6.70 -11.60
C THR A 210 23.11 -8.13 -11.57
N ASP A 211 22.79 -8.66 -10.39
CA ASP A 211 22.40 -10.07 -10.24
C ASP A 211 20.94 -10.31 -10.65
N TYR A 212 20.14 -9.23 -10.70
CA TYR A 212 18.72 -9.28 -11.05
C TYR A 212 18.38 -8.33 -12.21
N PRO A 213 18.95 -8.53 -13.41
CA PRO A 213 18.84 -7.59 -14.54
C PRO A 213 17.42 -7.44 -15.08
N THR A 214 16.50 -8.34 -14.70
CA THR A 214 15.07 -8.27 -15.07
C THR A 214 14.22 -7.52 -14.06
N PHE A 215 14.81 -7.05 -12.94
CA PHE A 215 14.10 -6.20 -11.99
C PHE A 215 14.08 -4.75 -12.47
N ARG A 216 12.91 -4.11 -12.38
CA ARG A 216 12.73 -2.71 -12.76
C ARG A 216 11.54 -2.11 -12.04
N ILE A 217 11.66 -0.84 -11.64
CA ILE A 217 10.51 0.00 -11.27
C ILE A 217 10.46 1.18 -12.24
N GLN A 218 9.38 1.28 -13.00
CA GLN A 218 9.10 2.39 -13.91
C GLN A 218 8.15 3.37 -13.25
N ASN A 219 8.57 4.60 -13.07
CA ASN A 219 7.74 5.69 -12.58
C ASN A 219 6.80 6.17 -13.69
N ILE A 220 5.49 6.06 -13.49
CA ILE A 220 4.47 6.24 -14.52
C ILE A 220 3.85 7.64 -14.49
N ALA A 221 3.37 8.08 -13.32
CA ALA A 221 2.69 9.37 -13.18
C ALA A 221 2.91 9.95 -11.78
N GLY A 222 2.71 11.24 -11.64
CA GLY A 222 2.75 11.94 -10.36
C GLY A 222 2.86 13.43 -10.57
N ASN A 223 2.37 14.21 -9.60
CA ASN A 223 2.52 15.67 -9.59
C ASN A 223 2.11 16.35 -10.92
N GLY A 224 1.00 15.92 -11.52
CA GLY A 224 0.48 16.46 -12.77
C GLY A 224 1.20 16.01 -14.05
N LYS A 225 2.13 15.06 -13.94
CA LYS A 225 2.94 14.53 -15.05
C LYS A 225 2.61 13.09 -15.35
N LEU A 226 2.79 12.67 -16.60
CA LEU A 226 2.60 11.30 -17.07
C LEU A 226 3.77 10.90 -17.99
N TRP A 227 4.30 9.70 -17.77
CA TRP A 227 5.23 9.06 -18.70
C TRP A 227 4.57 8.81 -20.06
N THR A 228 5.33 9.02 -21.16
CA THR A 228 4.80 8.86 -22.53
C THR A 228 4.72 7.41 -23.01
N GLY A 229 5.20 6.45 -22.20
CA GLY A 229 5.29 5.03 -22.60
C GLY A 229 6.59 4.69 -23.31
N LYS A 230 7.51 5.64 -23.54
CA LYS A 230 8.78 5.43 -24.25
C LYS A 230 9.92 6.24 -23.63
N GLY A 231 11.06 5.57 -23.41
CA GLY A 231 12.25 6.19 -22.80
C GLY A 231 11.90 6.90 -21.50
N ASN A 232 12.46 8.08 -21.28
CA ASN A 232 12.15 8.93 -20.11
C ASN A 232 11.19 10.07 -20.47
N GLY A 233 10.49 9.98 -21.60
CA GLY A 233 9.58 11.03 -22.06
C GLY A 233 8.44 11.29 -21.08
N VAL A 234 8.15 12.56 -20.82
CA VAL A 234 7.12 13.01 -19.89
C VAL A 234 6.24 14.06 -20.56
N ARG A 235 4.95 14.03 -20.27
CA ARG A 235 3.97 15.05 -20.69
C ARG A 235 3.06 15.43 -19.54
N SER A 236 2.24 16.47 -19.72
CA SER A 236 1.12 16.72 -18.79
C SER A 236 0.19 15.51 -18.74
N ILE A 237 -0.33 15.21 -17.53
CA ILE A 237 -1.37 14.21 -17.35
C ILE A 237 -2.75 14.74 -17.79
N ILE A 238 -2.92 16.06 -17.82
CA ILE A 238 -4.15 16.71 -18.26
C ILE A 238 -4.38 16.41 -19.75
N VAL A 239 -5.56 15.92 -20.06
CA VAL A 239 -5.92 15.56 -21.43
C VAL A 239 -6.16 16.80 -22.31
N ASP A 240 -5.92 16.66 -23.60
CA ASP A 240 -6.18 17.72 -24.58
C ASP A 240 -7.65 18.16 -24.54
N GLY A 241 -7.88 19.46 -24.72
CA GLY A 241 -9.22 20.06 -24.67
C GLY A 241 -9.72 20.41 -23.28
N ALA A 242 -8.97 20.10 -22.21
CA ALA A 242 -9.29 20.60 -20.87
C ALA A 242 -9.22 22.13 -20.83
N PRO A 243 -9.99 22.81 -19.95
CA PRO A 243 -9.91 24.25 -19.79
C PRO A 243 -8.48 24.73 -19.47
N GLU A 244 -8.14 25.95 -19.91
CA GLU A 244 -6.89 26.58 -19.52
C GLU A 244 -6.76 26.62 -18.00
N GLY A 245 -5.58 26.31 -17.47
CA GLY A 245 -5.32 26.23 -16.04
C GLY A 245 -5.96 25.02 -15.33
N ALA A 246 -6.52 24.04 -16.05
CA ALA A 246 -7.02 22.80 -15.47
C ALA A 246 -5.90 22.07 -14.70
N THR A 247 -6.23 21.63 -13.49
CA THR A 247 -5.33 20.89 -12.60
C THR A 247 -6.00 19.66 -12.05
N VAL A 248 -5.22 18.74 -11.51
CA VAL A 248 -5.75 17.61 -10.74
C VAL A 248 -5.65 17.90 -9.24
N ASP A 249 -6.48 17.20 -8.47
CA ASP A 249 -6.48 17.32 -7.01
C ASP A 249 -5.33 16.53 -6.36
N GLU A 250 -5.27 16.54 -5.03
CA GLU A 250 -4.21 15.91 -4.26
C GLU A 250 -4.14 14.40 -4.54
N ASN A 251 -5.25 13.68 -4.45
CA ASN A 251 -5.32 12.24 -4.73
C ASN A 251 -4.80 11.93 -6.15
N SER A 252 -5.28 12.68 -7.13
CA SER A 252 -4.88 12.49 -8.54
C SER A 252 -3.46 12.98 -8.85
N SER A 253 -2.76 13.57 -7.87
CA SER A 253 -1.34 13.90 -7.94
C SER A 253 -0.42 12.79 -7.42
N SER A 254 -0.96 11.64 -7.03
CA SER A 254 -0.24 10.49 -6.48
C SER A 254 0.89 10.00 -7.37
N CYS A 255 1.96 9.52 -6.73
CA CYS A 255 3.06 8.80 -7.39
C CYS A 255 2.58 7.42 -7.83
N VAL A 256 2.59 7.18 -9.13
CA VAL A 256 2.17 5.92 -9.77
C VAL A 256 3.39 5.21 -10.33
N PHE A 257 3.56 3.93 -10.02
CA PHE A 257 4.64 3.13 -10.59
C PHE A 257 4.19 1.72 -11.00
N ARG A 258 4.98 1.13 -11.90
CA ARG A 258 4.94 -0.27 -12.29
C ARG A 258 6.24 -0.94 -11.85
N LEU A 259 6.15 -2.06 -11.12
CA LEU A 259 7.28 -2.90 -10.76
C LEU A 259 7.26 -4.15 -11.63
N GLU A 260 8.42 -4.55 -12.13
CA GLU A 260 8.64 -5.75 -12.93
C GLU A 260 9.78 -6.58 -12.32
N TYR A 261 9.61 -7.91 -12.31
CA TYR A 261 10.65 -8.85 -11.96
C TYR A 261 10.47 -10.13 -12.79
N GLY A 262 11.32 -10.34 -13.77
CA GLY A 262 11.13 -11.40 -14.77
C GLY A 262 9.81 -11.26 -15.51
N ASP A 263 8.97 -12.30 -15.43
CA ASP A 263 7.61 -12.30 -16.02
C ASP A 263 6.57 -11.64 -15.13
N PHE A 264 6.87 -11.39 -13.85
CA PHE A 264 5.93 -10.80 -12.89
C PHE A 264 5.86 -9.28 -13.04
N ALA A 265 4.64 -8.75 -12.97
CA ALA A 265 4.40 -7.33 -12.94
C ALA A 265 3.37 -6.93 -11.88
N TYR A 266 3.59 -5.76 -11.27
CA TYR A 266 2.78 -5.21 -10.21
C TYR A 266 2.50 -3.72 -10.44
N TYR A 267 1.30 -3.28 -10.07
CA TYR A 267 0.83 -1.90 -10.20
C TYR A 267 0.57 -1.27 -8.84
N MET A 268 1.02 -0.03 -8.66
CA MET A 268 0.75 0.84 -7.53
C MET A 268 0.35 2.22 -8.03
N GLY A 269 -0.86 2.67 -7.72
CA GLY A 269 -1.40 3.91 -8.24
C GLY A 269 -1.68 5.00 -7.20
N GLY A 270 -1.50 4.71 -5.90
CA GLY A 270 -1.96 5.62 -4.84
C GLY A 270 -3.46 5.86 -4.97
N ASP A 271 -3.88 7.12 -4.91
CA ASP A 271 -5.30 7.48 -4.88
C ASP A 271 -5.80 8.15 -6.17
N ILE A 272 -5.14 7.87 -7.33
CA ILE A 272 -5.59 8.46 -8.59
C ILE A 272 -7.04 8.09 -8.91
N ARG A 273 -7.79 9.10 -9.38
CA ARG A 273 -9.22 8.96 -9.68
C ARG A 273 -9.45 8.53 -11.12
N GLY A 274 -10.52 7.76 -11.33
CA GLY A 274 -10.93 7.22 -12.64
C GLY A 274 -12.34 7.60 -13.04
N THR A 275 -13.01 8.47 -12.29
CA THR A 275 -14.35 8.96 -12.64
C THR A 275 -14.44 10.46 -12.43
N TYR A 276 -15.36 11.08 -13.15
CA TYR A 276 -15.61 12.50 -13.07
C TYR A 276 -17.10 12.81 -13.00
N SER A 277 -17.45 14.02 -12.58
CA SER A 277 -18.82 14.49 -12.55
C SER A 277 -19.27 14.99 -13.92
N LYS A 278 -20.20 14.28 -14.58
CA LYS A 278 -20.81 14.73 -15.83
C LYS A 278 -21.48 16.10 -15.67
N LYS A 279 -22.10 16.38 -14.51
CA LYS A 279 -22.76 17.67 -14.22
C LYS A 279 -21.74 18.83 -14.18
N LYS A 280 -20.50 18.58 -13.68
CA LYS A 280 -19.43 19.57 -13.63
C LYS A 280 -18.58 19.60 -14.90
N ASN A 281 -18.77 18.65 -15.78
CA ASN A 281 -18.00 18.46 -17.01
C ASN A 281 -16.47 18.49 -16.78
N ASN A 282 -16.01 17.94 -15.65
CA ASN A 282 -14.59 17.95 -15.25
C ASN A 282 -13.88 16.64 -15.64
N TYR A 283 -14.02 16.23 -16.90
CA TYR A 283 -13.51 14.96 -17.44
C TYR A 283 -11.97 14.81 -17.31
N TRP A 284 -11.22 15.91 -17.22
CA TRP A 284 -9.77 15.90 -17.00
C TRP A 284 -9.35 15.38 -15.62
N THR A 285 -10.29 15.20 -14.70
CA THR A 285 -10.02 14.59 -13.37
C THR A 285 -10.00 13.07 -13.40
N ASP A 286 -10.33 12.43 -14.54
CA ASP A 286 -10.11 11.01 -14.78
C ASP A 286 -8.65 10.76 -15.15
N ILE A 287 -7.83 10.45 -14.17
CA ILE A 287 -6.40 10.20 -14.32
C ILE A 287 -6.11 8.73 -14.67
N GLN A 288 -6.98 7.82 -14.31
CA GLN A 288 -6.80 6.40 -14.62
C GLN A 288 -6.85 6.13 -16.13
N THR A 289 -7.68 6.85 -16.89
CA THR A 289 -7.75 6.67 -18.34
C THR A 289 -6.45 7.05 -19.07
N PRO A 290 -5.78 8.20 -18.85
CA PRO A 290 -4.47 8.42 -19.43
C PRO A 290 -3.38 7.45 -18.95
N VAL A 291 -3.38 7.04 -17.67
CA VAL A 291 -2.45 6.03 -17.13
C VAL A 291 -2.65 4.68 -17.81
N SER A 292 -3.88 4.27 -18.08
CA SER A 292 -4.21 3.00 -18.75
C SER A 292 -3.54 2.82 -20.12
N LYS A 293 -3.21 3.94 -20.79
CA LYS A 293 -2.59 3.91 -22.14
C LYS A 293 -1.10 3.53 -22.11
N VAL A 294 -0.46 3.58 -20.95
CA VAL A 294 0.99 3.36 -20.81
C VAL A 294 1.38 2.30 -19.78
N ILE A 295 0.44 1.87 -18.92
CA ILE A 295 0.74 0.98 -17.80
C ILE A 295 0.98 -0.48 -18.20
N GLY A 296 0.23 -0.99 -19.18
CA GLY A 296 0.28 -2.38 -19.62
C GLY A 296 -0.30 -3.39 -18.60
N THR A 297 -0.23 -4.68 -18.93
CA THR A 297 -0.78 -5.77 -18.10
C THR A 297 0.09 -6.03 -16.86
N VAL A 298 -0.57 -6.42 -15.75
CA VAL A 298 0.11 -6.79 -14.51
C VAL A 298 -0.48 -8.07 -13.94
N ASP A 299 0.25 -8.75 -13.06
CA ASP A 299 -0.25 -9.93 -12.35
C ASP A 299 -1.07 -9.54 -11.12
N VAL A 300 -0.60 -8.54 -10.37
CA VAL A 300 -1.25 -8.02 -9.17
C VAL A 300 -1.33 -6.50 -9.25
N ALA A 301 -2.46 -5.93 -8.87
CA ALA A 301 -2.65 -4.49 -8.77
C ALA A 301 -3.13 -4.10 -7.37
N VAL A 302 -2.72 -2.92 -6.90
CA VAL A 302 -3.38 -2.25 -5.78
C VAL A 302 -4.56 -1.47 -6.32
N ALA A 303 -5.69 -1.53 -5.61
CA ALA A 303 -6.83 -0.69 -5.96
C ALA A 303 -6.52 0.76 -5.61
N ASP A 304 -6.61 1.64 -6.59
CA ASP A 304 -6.47 3.07 -6.38
C ASP A 304 -7.56 3.58 -5.42
N HIS A 305 -7.21 4.59 -4.64
CA HIS A 305 -8.14 5.28 -3.72
C HIS A 305 -8.95 4.25 -2.90
N HIS A 306 -8.26 3.23 -2.39
CA HIS A 306 -8.81 2.15 -1.52
C HIS A 306 -9.97 1.36 -2.16
N GLY A 307 -10.16 1.44 -3.47
CA GLY A 307 -11.37 0.93 -4.12
C GLY A 307 -12.61 1.80 -3.86
N TYR A 308 -12.45 3.10 -3.59
CA TYR A 308 -13.58 4.01 -3.42
C TYR A 308 -14.38 4.18 -4.70
N ARG A 309 -15.56 4.81 -4.61
CA ARG A 309 -16.54 4.92 -5.71
C ARG A 309 -15.99 5.54 -7.01
N ASP A 310 -14.97 6.38 -6.91
CA ASP A 310 -14.40 7.15 -8.01
C ASP A 310 -13.12 6.55 -8.61
N SER A 311 -12.77 5.33 -8.23
CA SER A 311 -11.57 4.64 -8.68
C SER A 311 -11.87 3.34 -9.45
N MET A 312 -10.85 2.70 -9.96
CA MET A 312 -10.90 1.42 -10.69
C MET A 312 -11.86 1.49 -11.90
N ASN A 313 -11.64 2.45 -12.79
CA ASN A 313 -12.44 2.59 -13.99
C ASN A 313 -12.19 1.44 -15.00
N ASP A 314 -13.13 1.24 -15.93
CA ASP A 314 -13.05 0.15 -16.91
C ASP A 314 -11.81 0.24 -17.81
N ASN A 315 -11.30 1.44 -18.13
CA ASN A 315 -10.12 1.61 -18.98
C ASN A 315 -8.87 1.09 -18.26
N LEU A 316 -8.68 1.47 -16.99
CA LEU A 316 -7.56 1.02 -16.18
C LEU A 316 -7.65 -0.51 -15.94
N LEU A 317 -8.80 -1.01 -15.52
CA LEU A 317 -9.00 -2.45 -15.25
C LEU A 317 -8.72 -3.31 -16.48
N LYS A 318 -9.16 -2.90 -17.66
CA LYS A 318 -8.86 -3.58 -18.93
C LYS A 318 -7.37 -3.56 -19.28
N ALA A 319 -6.70 -2.43 -19.06
CA ALA A 319 -5.27 -2.30 -19.34
C ALA A 319 -4.42 -3.14 -18.37
N LEU A 320 -4.73 -3.06 -17.07
CA LEU A 320 -4.07 -3.86 -16.04
C LEU A 320 -4.34 -5.36 -16.22
N ASN A 321 -5.57 -5.73 -16.59
CA ASN A 321 -5.98 -7.13 -16.74
C ASN A 321 -5.43 -8.03 -15.61
N ALA A 322 -5.45 -7.55 -14.36
CA ALA A 322 -4.81 -8.18 -13.22
C ALA A 322 -5.46 -9.51 -12.83
N ASN A 323 -4.66 -10.50 -12.39
CA ASN A 323 -5.19 -11.74 -11.81
C ASN A 323 -5.77 -11.51 -10.42
N ALA A 324 -5.14 -10.60 -9.66
CA ALA A 324 -5.53 -10.28 -8.30
C ALA A 324 -5.46 -8.78 -8.05
N ILE A 325 -6.36 -8.29 -7.19
CA ILE A 325 -6.37 -6.92 -6.70
C ILE A 325 -6.23 -6.93 -5.18
N VAL A 326 -5.33 -6.10 -4.66
CA VAL A 326 -5.22 -5.81 -3.22
C VAL A 326 -5.95 -4.52 -2.91
N LEU A 327 -6.75 -4.53 -1.84
CA LEU A 327 -7.53 -3.39 -1.37
C LEU A 327 -6.91 -2.85 -0.06
N PRO A 328 -6.34 -1.65 -0.03
CA PRO A 328 -5.86 -1.02 1.21
C PRO A 328 -7.02 -0.36 1.98
N VAL A 329 -7.74 -1.13 2.79
CA VAL A 329 -8.98 -0.72 3.44
C VAL A 329 -8.74 -0.10 4.81
N TRP A 330 -9.45 0.99 5.14
CA TRP A 330 -9.50 1.56 6.50
C TRP A 330 -10.88 2.15 6.87
N ASP A 331 -11.83 2.18 5.93
CA ASP A 331 -13.15 2.82 6.07
C ASP A 331 -14.25 1.88 5.59
N LEU A 332 -15.47 2.06 6.10
CA LEU A 332 -16.67 1.33 5.70
C LEU A 332 -16.96 1.36 4.18
N TYR A 333 -16.52 2.41 3.48
CA TYR A 333 -16.75 2.56 2.04
C TYR A 333 -15.59 2.02 1.18
N HIS A 334 -14.67 1.28 1.77
CA HIS A 334 -13.53 0.66 1.09
C HIS A 334 -13.64 -0.87 1.15
N PRO A 335 -13.87 -1.54 -0.01
CA PRO A 335 -14.20 -0.98 -1.32
C PRO A 335 -15.67 -0.56 -1.41
N HIS A 336 -15.95 0.42 -2.25
CA HIS A 336 -17.31 0.82 -2.57
C HIS A 336 -17.96 -0.19 -3.54
N PRO A 337 -19.28 -0.51 -3.42
CA PRO A 337 -19.95 -1.46 -4.32
C PRO A 337 -19.78 -1.15 -5.81
N ASN A 338 -19.72 0.12 -6.20
CA ASN A 338 -19.50 0.52 -7.60
C ASN A 338 -18.10 0.16 -8.11
N ALA A 339 -17.07 0.27 -7.27
CA ALA A 339 -15.71 -0.17 -7.62
C ALA A 339 -15.67 -1.70 -7.74
N MET A 340 -16.28 -2.43 -6.79
CA MET A 340 -16.37 -3.90 -6.85
C MET A 340 -17.11 -4.38 -8.08
N LYS A 341 -18.21 -3.74 -8.47
CA LYS A 341 -18.93 -4.07 -9.74
C LYS A 341 -18.01 -3.94 -10.95
N ARG A 342 -17.20 -2.87 -11.04
CA ARG A 342 -16.23 -2.69 -12.13
C ARG A 342 -15.13 -3.75 -12.10
N ILE A 343 -14.58 -4.05 -10.93
CA ILE A 343 -13.55 -5.07 -10.72
C ILE A 343 -14.04 -6.44 -11.21
N ILE A 344 -15.22 -6.87 -10.75
CA ILE A 344 -15.82 -8.16 -11.12
C ILE A 344 -16.17 -8.20 -12.62
N LYS A 345 -16.79 -7.15 -13.16
CA LYS A 345 -17.14 -7.03 -14.59
C LYS A 345 -15.90 -7.19 -15.49
N ASN A 346 -14.73 -6.75 -15.06
CA ASN A 346 -13.48 -6.87 -15.80
C ASN A 346 -12.71 -8.18 -15.52
N GLY A 347 -13.38 -9.19 -14.92
CA GLY A 347 -12.87 -10.55 -14.82
C GLY A 347 -11.91 -10.83 -13.67
N VAL A 348 -11.77 -9.94 -12.71
CA VAL A 348 -10.95 -10.18 -11.52
C VAL A 348 -11.69 -11.12 -10.57
N THR A 349 -11.06 -12.23 -10.21
CA THR A 349 -11.63 -13.29 -9.36
C THR A 349 -10.95 -13.44 -8.01
N GLU A 350 -9.87 -12.69 -7.77
CA GLU A 350 -9.07 -12.73 -6.55
C GLU A 350 -8.90 -11.32 -5.99
N VAL A 351 -9.58 -11.01 -4.89
CA VAL A 351 -9.53 -9.70 -4.23
C VAL A 351 -9.08 -9.88 -2.78
N PHE A 352 -7.98 -9.24 -2.40
CA PHE A 352 -7.32 -9.40 -1.12
C PHE A 352 -7.38 -8.10 -0.32
N PRO A 353 -8.25 -7.97 0.68
CA PRO A 353 -8.34 -6.77 1.49
C PRO A 353 -7.27 -6.74 2.59
N ALA A 354 -6.45 -5.68 2.61
CA ALA A 354 -5.62 -5.32 3.75
C ALA A 354 -6.48 -4.57 4.77
N GLY A 355 -7.34 -5.31 5.44
CA GLY A 355 -8.41 -4.83 6.31
C GLY A 355 -9.78 -4.89 5.66
N MET A 356 -10.83 -5.07 6.48
CA MET A 356 -12.23 -5.08 6.04
C MET A 356 -13.13 -4.88 7.27
N THR A 357 -14.11 -3.99 7.18
CA THR A 357 -15.16 -3.91 8.19
C THR A 357 -16.21 -4.99 7.97
N GLU A 358 -16.73 -5.57 9.05
CA GLU A 358 -17.78 -6.59 8.97
C GLU A 358 -19.04 -6.04 8.28
N GLU A 359 -19.40 -4.79 8.56
CA GLU A 359 -20.55 -4.12 7.95
C GLU A 359 -20.37 -3.97 6.43
N ASN A 360 -19.18 -3.58 5.95
CA ASN A 360 -18.95 -3.46 4.51
C ASN A 360 -18.98 -4.83 3.82
N LEU A 361 -18.38 -5.85 4.43
CA LEU A 361 -18.43 -7.21 3.91
C LEU A 361 -19.88 -7.73 3.82
N ALA A 362 -20.71 -7.46 4.84
CA ALA A 362 -22.13 -7.82 4.82
C ALA A 362 -22.88 -7.11 3.68
N LYS A 363 -22.66 -5.81 3.49
CA LYS A 363 -23.26 -5.03 2.36
C LYS A 363 -22.84 -5.57 1.00
N LEU A 364 -21.56 -5.93 0.84
CA LEU A 364 -21.06 -6.51 -0.41
C LEU A 364 -21.62 -7.90 -0.65
N THR A 365 -21.81 -8.69 0.41
CA THR A 365 -22.43 -10.04 0.34
C THR A 365 -23.89 -9.93 -0.08
N GLU A 366 -24.67 -9.05 0.55
CA GLU A 366 -26.07 -8.77 0.18
C GLU A 366 -26.20 -8.31 -1.28
N ALA A 367 -25.23 -7.53 -1.75
CA ALA A 367 -25.18 -7.05 -3.13
C ALA A 367 -24.65 -8.10 -4.13
N GLY A 368 -24.29 -9.32 -3.71
CA GLY A 368 -23.73 -10.39 -4.57
C GLY A 368 -22.31 -10.04 -5.10
N LEU A 369 -21.53 -9.27 -4.36
CA LEU A 369 -20.21 -8.78 -4.78
C LEU A 369 -19.05 -9.37 -3.95
N ALA A 370 -19.32 -10.29 -3.03
CA ALA A 370 -18.31 -10.80 -2.10
C ALA A 370 -17.54 -12.04 -2.61
N ASP A 371 -18.00 -12.74 -3.63
CA ASP A 371 -17.37 -13.99 -4.14
C ASP A 371 -15.85 -13.90 -4.38
N PRO A 372 -15.31 -12.83 -4.99
CA PRO A 372 -13.86 -12.74 -5.22
C PRO A 372 -13.08 -12.35 -3.97
N ILE A 373 -13.73 -11.93 -2.87
CA ILE A 373 -13.08 -11.41 -1.68
C ILE A 373 -12.50 -12.55 -0.83
N ARG A 374 -11.22 -12.45 -0.52
CA ARG A 374 -10.49 -13.38 0.34
C ARG A 374 -10.46 -12.85 1.79
N PRO A 375 -10.06 -13.66 2.80
CA PRO A 375 -9.94 -13.18 4.17
C PRO A 375 -9.10 -11.88 4.27
N ALA A 376 -9.47 -10.99 5.18
CA ALA A 376 -8.74 -9.75 5.43
C ALA A 376 -7.57 -9.98 6.39
N GLY A 377 -6.51 -9.17 6.27
CA GLY A 377 -5.31 -9.22 7.10
C GLY A 377 -4.15 -8.49 6.45
N HIS A 378 -2.91 -8.72 6.91
CA HIS A 378 -1.75 -8.27 6.13
C HIS A 378 -1.64 -9.13 4.85
N ILE A 379 -1.49 -8.49 3.70
CA ILE A 379 -1.38 -9.22 2.42
C ILE A 379 0.08 -9.25 1.99
N VAL A 380 0.59 -10.43 1.66
CA VAL A 380 1.97 -10.58 1.15
C VAL A 380 1.94 -11.26 -0.20
N VAL A 381 2.43 -10.56 -1.22
CA VAL A 381 2.69 -11.13 -2.55
C VAL A 381 4.15 -11.55 -2.60
N ARG A 382 4.40 -12.86 -2.60
CA ARG A 382 5.75 -13.43 -2.73
C ARG A 382 5.99 -13.94 -4.14
N VAL A 383 7.06 -13.43 -4.76
CA VAL A 383 7.46 -13.77 -6.13
C VAL A 383 8.71 -14.63 -6.10
N TYR A 384 8.68 -15.75 -6.81
CA TYR A 384 9.72 -16.79 -6.80
C TYR A 384 10.37 -16.96 -8.16
N ASN A 385 11.47 -17.70 -8.17
CA ASN A 385 12.11 -18.22 -9.39
C ASN A 385 12.41 -17.13 -10.43
N GLY A 386 12.94 -15.98 -9.99
CA GLY A 386 13.27 -14.89 -10.91
C GLY A 386 12.05 -14.30 -11.61
N GLY A 387 10.91 -14.22 -10.90
CA GLY A 387 9.69 -13.63 -11.43
C GLY A 387 8.76 -14.56 -12.20
N LYS A 388 9.02 -15.86 -12.26
CA LYS A 388 8.20 -16.80 -13.04
C LYS A 388 6.90 -17.25 -12.35
N LYS A 389 6.89 -17.21 -11.02
CA LYS A 389 5.75 -17.66 -10.18
C LYS A 389 5.57 -16.74 -9.00
N TYR A 390 4.34 -16.61 -8.53
CA TYR A 390 4.05 -15.89 -7.30
C TYR A 390 2.92 -16.56 -6.51
N GLN A 391 2.81 -16.24 -5.23
CA GLN A 391 1.76 -16.69 -4.35
C GLN A 391 1.36 -15.54 -3.41
N ILE A 392 0.08 -15.46 -3.06
CA ILE A 392 -0.44 -14.42 -2.17
C ILE A 392 -0.80 -15.07 -0.85
N PHE A 393 -0.32 -14.48 0.23
CA PHE A 393 -0.59 -14.89 1.61
C PHE A 393 -1.40 -13.81 2.31
N VAL A 394 -2.30 -14.25 3.16
CA VAL A 394 -2.96 -13.37 4.14
C VAL A 394 -2.46 -13.77 5.52
N LEU A 395 -1.91 -12.81 6.23
CA LEU A 395 -1.40 -13.00 7.58
C LEU A 395 -2.34 -12.35 8.57
N ASN A 396 -2.46 -12.95 9.75
CA ASN A 396 -3.26 -12.43 10.85
C ASN A 396 -2.73 -11.06 11.28
N ASP A 397 -3.52 -10.02 11.13
CA ASP A 397 -3.18 -8.64 11.49
C ASP A 397 -3.49 -8.32 12.97
N ARG A 398 -4.09 -9.27 13.69
CA ARG A 398 -4.38 -9.17 15.13
C ARG A 398 -3.37 -9.92 16.01
N SER A 399 -2.43 -10.62 15.38
CA SER A 399 -1.39 -11.39 16.05
C SER A 399 0.00 -10.86 15.67
N LEU A 400 0.90 -10.83 16.65
CA LEU A 400 2.29 -10.44 16.43
C LEU A 400 3.17 -11.60 15.92
N ASP A 401 2.59 -12.77 15.79
CA ASP A 401 3.24 -13.95 15.20
C ASP A 401 3.07 -13.97 13.68
N TYR A 402 2.18 -13.11 13.12
CA TYR A 402 1.91 -13.00 11.69
C TYR A 402 1.64 -14.36 11.02
N GLU A 403 0.87 -15.23 11.67
CA GLU A 403 0.54 -16.54 11.15
C GLU A 403 -0.30 -16.45 9.88
N ILE A 404 -0.10 -17.42 8.98
CA ILE A 404 -0.86 -17.52 7.74
C ILE A 404 -2.28 -17.95 8.04
N ILE A 405 -3.27 -17.10 7.78
CA ILE A 405 -4.70 -17.43 7.84
C ILE A 405 -5.26 -17.84 6.48
N TYR A 406 -4.62 -17.45 5.39
CA TYR A 406 -4.98 -17.86 4.02
C TYR A 406 -3.74 -17.84 3.12
N LYS A 407 -3.72 -18.73 2.14
CA LYS A 407 -2.77 -18.69 1.02
C LYS A 407 -3.48 -19.05 -0.28
N SER A 408 -3.20 -18.30 -1.33
CA SER A 408 -3.69 -18.60 -2.68
C SER A 408 -3.03 -19.86 -3.26
N LYS A 409 -3.52 -20.33 -4.40
CA LYS A 409 -2.72 -21.19 -5.28
C LYS A 409 -1.44 -20.47 -5.70
N VAL A 410 -0.45 -21.22 -6.18
CA VAL A 410 0.70 -20.64 -6.85
C VAL A 410 0.30 -20.25 -8.26
N PHE A 411 0.44 -18.98 -8.61
CA PHE A 411 0.20 -18.46 -9.94
C PHE A 411 1.48 -18.53 -10.78
N LYS A 412 1.31 -18.76 -12.07
CA LYS A 412 2.35 -18.49 -13.07
C LYS A 412 2.27 -17.01 -13.46
N ALA A 413 3.38 -16.30 -13.41
CA ALA A 413 3.43 -14.94 -13.93
C ALA A 413 3.24 -14.95 -15.46
N ARG A 414 2.60 -13.90 -15.99
CA ARG A 414 2.11 -13.93 -17.37
C ARG A 414 3.07 -13.38 -18.40
N GLY A 415 4.13 -12.72 -17.93
CA GLY A 415 5.04 -11.98 -18.77
C GLY A 415 4.42 -10.68 -19.31
N ASN A 416 5.29 -9.79 -19.73
CA ASN A 416 4.89 -8.58 -20.44
C ASN A 416 4.43 -8.96 -21.85
N LYS A 417 3.17 -9.31 -22.01
CA LYS A 417 2.58 -9.36 -23.37
C LYS A 417 2.39 -7.89 -23.80
N LYS A 418 3.37 -7.39 -24.56
CA LYS A 418 3.24 -6.14 -25.30
C LYS A 418 2.13 -6.26 -26.34
#